data_aeae89b1d58d14822acac60981ef89f3
#
_entry.id   aeae89b1d58d14822acac60981ef89f3
#
_cell.length_a   1.000
_cell.length_b   1.000
_cell.length_c   1.000
_cell.angle_alpha   90.00
_cell.angle_beta   90.00
_cell.angle_gamma   90.00
#
_symmetry.space_group_name_H-M   'P 1'
#
loop_
_entity.id
_entity.type
_entity.pdbx_description
1 polymer ?
#
loop_
_entity_poly.entity_id
_entity_poly.type
_entity_poly.pdbx_seq_one_letter_code
_entity_poly.pdbx_strand_id
1 'polypeptide(L)'
;MADHWKETERISMTKIKICGLKRPEDVEMVNEFLPDYVGFVFARSSRQIGGEQAIYFRKMLDSRIQTVGVLVNADLEEIEALCSAGAIDLVQLHGDETVEYMDKLYEKISNPIIKAVRVRSQEQILEAEKLPCSYLLLDTYCKGVYGGSGTGFDKSLIPVLEKPYFLAGGLSAENVCENIR
;
A
#
# COMPACT_ATOMS: atom_id res chain seq x y z
N MET A 1 -22.17 -38.97 -19.27
CA MET A 1 -22.64 -37.57 -19.09
C MET A 1 -21.77 -37.01 -18.01
N ALA A 2 -20.74 -36.27 -18.36
CA ALA A 2 -19.80 -35.66 -17.43
C ALA A 2 -20.30 -34.24 -17.15
N ASP A 3 -20.63 -34.01 -15.89
CA ASP A 3 -21.07 -32.71 -15.39
C ASP A 3 -19.92 -31.70 -15.48
N HIS A 4 -20.09 -30.79 -16.39
CA HIS A 4 -19.24 -29.62 -16.56
C HIS A 4 -19.61 -28.60 -15.46
N TRP A 5 -19.06 -28.78 -14.26
CA TRP A 5 -19.16 -27.75 -13.23
C TRP A 5 -18.31 -26.58 -13.68
N LYS A 6 -18.99 -25.54 -14.13
CA LYS A 6 -18.42 -24.25 -14.46
C LYS A 6 -17.54 -23.79 -13.31
N GLU A 7 -16.30 -23.48 -13.63
CA GLU A 7 -15.36 -22.71 -12.84
C GLU A 7 -16.10 -21.44 -12.42
N THR A 8 -16.54 -21.40 -11.17
CA THR A 8 -17.18 -20.23 -10.58
C THR A 8 -16.14 -19.12 -10.63
N GLU A 9 -16.37 -18.11 -11.44
CA GLU A 9 -15.63 -16.86 -11.42
C GLU A 9 -15.47 -16.46 -9.94
N ARG A 10 -14.25 -16.53 -9.44
CA ARG A 10 -13.90 -15.91 -8.15
C ARG A 10 -14.12 -14.42 -8.37
N ILE A 11 -15.23 -13.91 -7.89
CA ILE A 11 -15.43 -12.47 -7.73
C ILE A 11 -14.29 -12.06 -6.80
N SER A 12 -13.26 -11.44 -7.37
CA SER A 12 -12.17 -10.88 -6.60
C SER A 12 -12.77 -9.74 -5.79
N MET A 13 -13.04 -9.99 -4.51
CA MET A 13 -13.50 -8.93 -3.62
C MET A 13 -12.40 -7.89 -3.50
N THR A 14 -12.77 -6.63 -3.72
CA THR A 14 -11.86 -5.48 -3.55
C THR A 14 -11.34 -5.46 -2.11
N LYS A 15 -10.02 -5.37 -1.96
CA LYS A 15 -9.36 -5.28 -0.67
C LYS A 15 -9.25 -3.83 -0.22
N ILE A 16 -9.37 -3.61 1.08
CA ILE A 16 -9.37 -2.27 1.69
C ILE A 16 -8.09 -2.08 2.50
N LYS A 17 -7.45 -0.93 2.30
CA LYS A 17 -6.31 -0.46 3.09
C LYS A 17 -6.63 0.87 3.76
N ILE A 18 -6.57 0.92 5.09
CA ILE A 18 -6.70 2.14 5.90
C ILE A 18 -5.31 2.61 6.31
N CYS A 19 -4.92 3.84 5.92
CA CYS A 19 -3.54 4.29 6.03
C CYS A 19 -3.37 5.47 7.00
N GLY A 20 -2.35 5.37 7.87
CA GLY A 20 -1.92 6.45 8.74
C GLY A 20 -2.48 6.36 10.15
N LEU A 21 -2.61 5.14 10.69
CA LEU A 21 -2.93 4.92 12.09
C LEU A 21 -1.81 5.49 12.97
N LYS A 22 -2.14 6.28 13.97
CA LYS A 22 -1.17 6.89 14.87
C LYS A 22 -1.59 6.92 16.34
N ARG A 23 -2.81 6.49 16.65
CA ARG A 23 -3.35 6.46 18.02
C ARG A 23 -3.91 5.07 18.34
N PRO A 24 -3.95 4.66 19.61
CA PRO A 24 -4.59 3.41 20.01
C PRO A 24 -6.05 3.30 19.54
N GLU A 25 -6.80 4.39 19.57
CA GLU A 25 -8.21 4.43 19.15
C GLU A 25 -8.36 4.14 17.65
N ASP A 26 -7.37 4.51 16.83
CA ASP A 26 -7.36 4.17 15.41
C ASP A 26 -7.22 2.64 15.24
N VAL A 27 -6.45 1.97 16.12
CA VAL A 27 -6.29 0.50 16.11
C VAL A 27 -7.54 -0.20 16.58
N GLU A 28 -8.20 0.30 17.63
CA GLU A 28 -9.48 -0.24 18.10
C GLU A 28 -10.54 -0.18 17.00
N MET A 29 -10.63 0.95 16.30
CA MET A 29 -11.57 1.15 15.20
C MET A 29 -11.32 0.16 14.05
N VAL A 30 -10.07 -0.01 13.59
CA VAL A 30 -9.80 -0.95 12.49
C VAL A 30 -10.00 -2.41 12.90
N ASN A 31 -9.85 -2.76 14.17
CA ASN A 31 -10.21 -4.09 14.69
C ASN A 31 -11.71 -4.36 14.63
N GLU A 32 -12.55 -3.33 14.75
CA GLU A 32 -14.00 -3.46 14.59
C GLU A 32 -14.40 -3.71 13.13
N PHE A 33 -13.78 -2.96 12.19
CA PHE A 33 -14.16 -3.01 10.76
C PHE A 33 -13.37 -4.04 9.94
N LEU A 34 -12.24 -4.53 10.44
CA LEU A 34 -11.40 -5.57 9.85
C LEU A 34 -11.03 -5.30 8.37
N PRO A 35 -10.39 -4.18 8.04
CA PRO A 35 -9.86 -3.99 6.69
C PRO A 35 -8.77 -5.03 6.41
N ASP A 36 -8.49 -5.31 5.13
CA ASP A 36 -7.43 -6.26 4.76
C ASP A 36 -6.04 -5.74 5.16
N TYR A 37 -5.84 -4.42 5.07
CA TYR A 37 -4.56 -3.78 5.36
C TYR A 37 -4.72 -2.52 6.20
N VAL A 38 -3.70 -2.25 7.04
CA VAL A 38 -3.51 -0.94 7.68
C VAL A 38 -2.12 -0.40 7.37
N GLY A 39 -1.99 0.93 7.29
CA GLY A 39 -0.72 1.60 7.00
C GLY A 39 -0.14 2.34 8.20
N PHE A 40 1.12 2.08 8.52
CA PHE A 40 1.95 2.83 9.43
C PHE A 40 2.88 3.74 8.64
N VAL A 41 2.85 5.05 8.89
CA VAL A 41 3.64 6.02 8.15
C VAL A 41 4.92 6.33 8.92
N PHE A 42 6.07 5.96 8.37
CA PHE A 42 7.38 6.28 8.92
C PHE A 42 7.98 7.55 8.32
N ALA A 43 7.49 7.95 7.14
CA ALA A 43 7.89 9.19 6.51
C ALA A 43 7.39 10.43 7.27
N ARG A 44 8.17 11.52 7.19
CA ARG A 44 7.83 12.79 7.82
C ARG A 44 6.47 13.31 7.38
N SER A 45 5.51 13.32 8.29
CA SER A 45 4.14 13.78 8.06
C SER A 45 3.40 13.99 9.38
N SER A 46 2.19 14.54 9.33
CA SER A 46 1.30 14.65 10.52
C SER A 46 0.84 13.28 11.05
N ARG A 47 1.04 12.20 10.27
CA ARG A 47 0.66 10.82 10.61
C ARG A 47 1.87 9.93 10.91
N GLN A 48 3.06 10.51 11.05
CA GLN A 48 4.27 9.76 11.32
C GLN A 48 4.23 9.07 12.68
N ILE A 49 4.70 7.81 12.71
CA ILE A 49 4.95 7.05 13.94
C ILE A 49 6.36 6.46 13.91
N GLY A 50 6.88 6.09 15.09
CA GLY A 50 8.15 5.38 15.21
C GLY A 50 8.01 3.86 15.22
N GLY A 51 9.14 3.16 15.09
CA GLY A 51 9.18 1.69 15.07
C GLY A 51 8.62 1.04 16.33
N GLU A 52 8.93 1.57 17.52
CA GLU A 52 8.40 1.06 18.80
C GLU A 52 6.87 1.18 18.85
N GLN A 53 6.33 2.29 18.37
CA GLN A 53 4.88 2.49 18.31
C GLN A 53 4.22 1.55 17.29
N ALA A 54 4.85 1.30 16.16
CA ALA A 54 4.36 0.34 15.17
C ALA A 54 4.32 -1.08 15.74
N ILE A 55 5.37 -1.52 16.46
CA ILE A 55 5.42 -2.80 17.17
C ILE A 55 4.31 -2.90 18.23
N TYR A 56 4.08 -1.82 18.98
CA TYR A 56 3.01 -1.77 19.96
C TYR A 56 1.63 -1.92 19.30
N PHE A 57 1.37 -1.16 18.24
CA PHE A 57 0.10 -1.24 17.50
C PHE A 57 -0.10 -2.61 16.83
N ARG A 58 0.97 -3.21 16.28
CA ARG A 58 0.91 -4.56 15.70
C ARG A 58 0.41 -5.61 16.70
N LYS A 59 0.80 -5.48 17.98
CA LYS A 59 0.34 -6.39 19.05
C LYS A 59 -1.14 -6.18 19.41
N MET A 60 -1.69 -5.00 19.18
CA MET A 60 -3.11 -4.69 19.41
C MET A 60 -4.01 -5.06 18.24
N LEU A 61 -3.45 -5.17 17.03
CA LEU A 61 -4.20 -5.48 15.81
C LEU A 61 -4.69 -6.93 15.80
N ASP A 62 -5.90 -7.13 15.27
CA ASP A 62 -6.39 -8.45 14.88
C ASP A 62 -5.42 -9.10 13.89
N SER A 63 -5.12 -10.40 14.09
CA SER A 63 -4.14 -11.12 13.28
C SER A 63 -4.52 -11.26 11.80
N ARG A 64 -5.78 -11.03 11.45
CA ARG A 64 -6.28 -11.03 10.06
C ARG A 64 -5.87 -9.79 9.27
N ILE A 65 -5.53 -8.69 9.96
CA ILE A 65 -5.15 -7.42 9.34
C ILE A 65 -3.66 -7.43 9.06
N GLN A 66 -3.27 -7.21 7.80
CA GLN A 66 -1.88 -7.06 7.41
C GLN A 66 -1.40 -5.61 7.58
N THR A 67 -0.17 -5.43 8.05
CA THR A 67 0.44 -4.11 8.27
C THR A 67 1.34 -3.71 7.11
N VAL A 68 1.21 -2.47 6.66
CA VAL A 68 2.00 -1.86 5.57
C VAL A 68 2.82 -0.72 6.12
N GLY A 69 4.14 -0.82 6.05
CA GLY A 69 5.05 0.29 6.38
C GLY A 69 5.19 1.24 5.21
N VAL A 70 4.79 2.50 5.39
CA VAL A 70 4.91 3.54 4.35
C VAL A 70 6.17 4.36 4.59
N LEU A 71 7.12 4.26 3.67
CA LEU A 71 8.44 4.86 3.75
C LEU A 71 8.72 5.71 2.51
N VAL A 72 9.59 6.70 2.66
CA VAL A 72 10.03 7.61 1.60
C VAL A 72 11.54 7.74 1.66
N ASN A 73 12.25 7.14 0.69
CA ASN A 73 13.71 7.17 0.58
C ASN A 73 14.42 6.82 1.90
N ALA A 74 13.88 5.84 2.65
CA ALA A 74 14.41 5.40 3.93
C ALA A 74 15.71 4.60 3.75
N ASP A 75 16.51 4.50 4.81
CA ASP A 75 17.68 3.62 4.81
C ASP A 75 17.24 2.15 4.81
N LEU A 76 17.97 1.29 4.07
CA LEU A 76 17.64 -0.14 3.94
C LEU A 76 17.63 -0.84 5.30
N GLU A 77 18.52 -0.44 6.20
CA GLU A 77 18.66 -0.96 7.56
C GLU A 77 17.42 -0.64 8.42
N GLU A 78 16.81 0.53 8.24
CA GLU A 78 15.56 0.91 8.90
C GLU A 78 14.42 -0.03 8.47
N ILE A 79 14.29 -0.28 7.17
CA ILE A 79 13.25 -1.17 6.64
C ILE A 79 13.48 -2.61 7.12
N GLU A 80 14.73 -3.09 7.04
CA GLU A 80 15.11 -4.43 7.50
C GLU A 80 14.77 -4.63 8.99
N ALA A 81 15.03 -3.63 9.83
CA ALA A 81 14.72 -3.67 11.25
C ALA A 81 13.21 -3.75 11.52
N LEU A 82 12.40 -2.97 10.79
CA LEU A 82 10.93 -3.00 10.91
C LEU A 82 10.34 -4.35 10.48
N CYS A 83 10.84 -4.93 9.39
CA CYS A 83 10.43 -6.24 8.90
C CYS A 83 10.85 -7.35 9.88
N SER A 84 12.10 -7.35 10.34
CA SER A 84 12.64 -8.36 11.26
C SER A 84 11.96 -8.33 12.63
N ALA A 85 11.53 -7.15 13.08
CA ALA A 85 10.74 -6.99 14.31
C ALA A 85 9.27 -7.44 14.14
N GLY A 86 8.85 -7.81 12.93
CA GLY A 86 7.45 -8.16 12.63
C GLY A 86 6.49 -6.98 12.79
N ALA A 87 6.97 -5.74 12.71
CA ALA A 87 6.16 -4.54 12.82
C ALA A 87 5.31 -4.32 11.56
N ILE A 88 5.81 -4.76 10.41
CA ILE A 88 5.18 -4.61 9.10
C ILE A 88 5.23 -5.91 8.30
N ASP A 89 4.13 -6.22 7.60
CA ASP A 89 4.01 -7.39 6.73
C ASP A 89 4.39 -7.03 5.27
N LEU A 90 4.11 -5.79 4.83
CA LEU A 90 4.45 -5.28 3.50
C LEU A 90 5.20 -3.95 3.62
N VAL A 91 6.06 -3.67 2.63
CA VAL A 91 6.83 -2.42 2.52
C VAL A 91 6.26 -1.57 1.39
N GLN A 92 5.77 -0.37 1.69
CA GLN A 92 5.34 0.59 0.68
C GLN A 92 6.41 1.68 0.49
N LEU A 93 7.07 1.65 -0.67
CA LEU A 93 8.04 2.64 -1.11
C LEU A 93 7.30 3.79 -1.81
N HIS A 94 7.25 4.94 -1.17
CA HIS A 94 6.44 6.10 -1.61
C HIS A 94 7.31 7.30 -2.04
N GLY A 95 8.61 7.09 -2.14
CA GLY A 95 9.60 8.08 -2.60
C GLY A 95 10.03 7.86 -4.05
N ASP A 96 11.29 8.20 -4.31
CA ASP A 96 11.90 8.12 -5.63
C ASP A 96 12.91 6.93 -5.69
N GLU A 97 12.61 5.85 -4.94
CA GLU A 97 13.43 4.65 -4.85
C GLU A 97 13.58 3.99 -6.23
N THR A 98 14.84 3.72 -6.60
CA THR A 98 15.21 3.15 -7.90
C THR A 98 15.10 1.62 -7.94
N VAL A 99 15.29 1.03 -9.13
CA VAL A 99 15.39 -0.43 -9.30
C VAL A 99 16.52 -0.99 -8.43
N GLU A 100 17.70 -0.37 -8.47
CA GLU A 100 18.88 -0.81 -7.71
C GLU A 100 18.63 -0.75 -6.19
N TYR A 101 17.85 0.21 -5.73
CA TYR A 101 17.43 0.28 -4.32
C TYR A 101 16.51 -0.89 -3.97
N MET A 102 15.53 -1.19 -4.81
CA MET A 102 14.60 -2.32 -4.59
C MET A 102 15.31 -3.67 -4.64
N ASP A 103 16.26 -3.86 -5.56
CA ASP A 103 17.06 -5.07 -5.67
C ASP A 103 17.88 -5.30 -4.38
N LYS A 104 18.57 -4.27 -3.89
CA LYS A 104 19.31 -4.33 -2.62
C LYS A 104 18.39 -4.57 -1.42
N LEU A 105 17.17 -4.03 -1.45
CA LEU A 105 16.20 -4.27 -0.38
C LEU A 105 15.76 -5.74 -0.36
N TYR A 106 15.53 -6.35 -1.53
CA TYR A 106 15.19 -7.78 -1.62
C TYR A 106 16.32 -8.73 -1.18
N GLU A 107 17.57 -8.26 -1.17
CA GLU A 107 18.67 -9.04 -0.55
C GLU A 107 18.54 -9.13 0.98
N LYS A 108 17.82 -8.18 1.61
CA LYS A 108 17.69 -8.03 3.06
C LYS A 108 16.35 -8.51 3.61
N ILE A 109 15.27 -8.42 2.82
CA ILE A 109 13.91 -8.74 3.26
C ILE A 109 13.21 -9.69 2.29
N SER A 110 12.26 -10.47 2.83
CA SER A 110 11.34 -11.30 2.01
C SER A 110 9.93 -10.72 1.91
N ASN A 111 9.68 -9.57 2.55
CA ASN A 111 8.38 -8.92 2.59
C ASN A 111 8.01 -8.39 1.19
N PRO A 112 6.73 -8.51 0.77
CA PRO A 112 6.28 -7.94 -0.49
C PRO A 112 6.45 -6.41 -0.53
N ILE A 113 6.89 -5.90 -1.69
CA ILE A 113 7.06 -4.46 -1.92
C ILE A 113 5.87 -3.93 -2.72
N ILE A 114 5.33 -2.80 -2.25
CA ILE A 114 4.36 -1.96 -2.94
C ILE A 114 5.12 -0.72 -3.41
N LYS A 115 5.20 -0.46 -4.74
CA LYS A 115 5.79 0.77 -5.25
C LYS A 115 4.71 1.79 -5.55
N ALA A 116 4.77 2.94 -4.90
CA ALA A 116 3.86 4.05 -5.17
C ALA A 116 4.27 4.79 -6.45
N VAL A 117 3.27 5.08 -7.29
CA VAL A 117 3.39 5.79 -8.56
C VAL A 117 2.48 7.01 -8.49
N ARG A 118 3.07 8.20 -8.60
CA ARG A 118 2.32 9.47 -8.69
C ARG A 118 1.89 9.68 -10.14
N VAL A 119 0.66 9.26 -10.46
CA VAL A 119 0.15 9.13 -11.83
C VAL A 119 0.07 10.46 -12.56
N ARG A 120 0.70 10.54 -13.73
CA ARG A 120 0.66 11.67 -14.67
C ARG A 120 0.26 11.24 -16.07
N SER A 121 0.58 9.99 -16.45
CA SER A 121 0.25 9.42 -17.76
C SER A 121 0.16 7.91 -17.70
N GLN A 122 -0.45 7.32 -18.72
CA GLN A 122 -0.55 5.87 -18.89
C GLN A 122 0.82 5.22 -19.06
N GLU A 123 1.71 5.85 -19.83
CA GLU A 123 3.07 5.34 -20.10
C GLU A 123 3.86 5.18 -18.81
N GLN A 124 3.70 6.14 -17.87
CA GLN A 124 4.36 6.07 -16.57
C GLN A 124 3.90 4.85 -15.76
N ILE A 125 2.62 4.50 -15.82
CA ILE A 125 2.08 3.32 -15.14
C ILE A 125 2.64 2.04 -15.76
N LEU A 126 2.68 1.95 -17.10
CA LEU A 126 3.23 0.81 -17.84
C LEU A 126 4.75 0.62 -17.57
N GLU A 127 5.51 1.72 -17.44
CA GLU A 127 6.91 1.64 -17.03
C GLU A 127 7.05 1.16 -15.58
N ALA A 128 6.20 1.64 -14.68
CA ALA A 128 6.21 1.21 -13.28
C ALA A 128 5.82 -0.27 -13.11
N GLU A 129 5.01 -0.82 -14.00
CA GLU A 129 4.64 -2.23 -13.99
C GLU A 129 5.86 -3.16 -14.16
N LYS A 130 6.93 -2.69 -14.81
CA LYS A 130 8.17 -3.45 -15.02
C LYS A 130 9.08 -3.48 -13.79
N LEU A 131 8.81 -2.64 -12.77
CA LEU A 131 9.64 -2.56 -11.58
C LEU A 131 9.61 -3.86 -10.77
N PRO A 132 10.70 -4.21 -10.07
CA PRO A 132 10.76 -5.39 -9.20
C PRO A 132 9.98 -5.13 -7.90
N CYS A 133 8.65 -5.17 -7.97
CA CYS A 133 7.76 -5.02 -6.83
C CYS A 133 6.54 -5.93 -6.97
N SER A 134 5.93 -6.33 -5.86
CA SER A 134 4.76 -7.23 -5.85
C SER A 134 3.47 -6.52 -6.23
N TYR A 135 3.37 -5.22 -5.91
CA TYR A 135 2.19 -4.40 -6.11
C TYR A 135 2.58 -3.00 -6.57
N LEU A 136 1.70 -2.37 -7.33
CA LEU A 136 1.73 -0.91 -7.51
C LEU A 136 0.75 -0.24 -6.54
N LEU A 137 1.01 1.03 -6.21
CA LEU A 137 0.01 1.90 -5.60
C LEU A 137 -0.08 3.15 -6.50
N LEU A 138 -1.24 3.32 -7.13
CA LEU A 138 -1.50 4.45 -8.03
C LEU A 138 -2.07 5.60 -7.21
N ASP A 139 -1.30 6.67 -7.06
CA ASP A 139 -1.66 7.86 -6.25
C ASP A 139 -1.72 9.11 -7.12
N THR A 140 -2.45 10.10 -6.64
CA THR A 140 -2.55 11.39 -7.32
C THR A 140 -1.23 12.14 -7.30
N TYR A 141 -0.84 12.69 -8.45
CA TYR A 141 0.30 13.60 -8.51
C TYR A 141 -0.09 14.98 -7.96
N CYS A 142 0.59 15.40 -6.90
CA CYS A 142 0.58 16.79 -6.44
C CYS A 142 2.01 17.30 -6.34
N LYS A 143 2.28 18.43 -7.01
CA LYS A 143 3.62 19.03 -7.02
C LYS A 143 4.08 19.35 -5.59
N GLY A 144 5.21 18.76 -5.17
CA GLY A 144 5.80 19.00 -3.86
C GLY A 144 5.15 18.29 -2.67
N VAL A 145 4.18 17.39 -2.89
CA VAL A 145 3.51 16.63 -1.83
C VAL A 145 3.63 15.12 -2.11
N TYR A 146 4.06 14.36 -1.11
CA TYR A 146 4.09 12.90 -1.15
C TYR A 146 2.79 12.36 -0.53
N GLY A 147 1.70 12.31 -1.34
CA GLY A 147 0.39 11.79 -0.93
C GLY A 147 -0.49 12.76 -0.10
N GLY A 148 -1.77 12.44 0.02
CA GLY A 148 -2.70 13.14 0.91
C GLY A 148 -3.25 14.49 0.41
N SER A 149 -3.23 14.75 -0.90
CA SER A 149 -3.71 16.01 -1.50
C SER A 149 -5.24 16.19 -1.49
N GLY A 150 -5.99 15.09 -1.28
CA GLY A 150 -7.46 15.11 -1.32
C GLY A 150 -8.08 15.18 -2.72
N THR A 151 -7.28 15.34 -3.78
CA THR A 151 -7.75 15.33 -5.18
C THR A 151 -7.45 13.99 -5.83
N GLY A 152 -8.38 13.47 -6.65
CA GLY A 152 -8.18 12.26 -7.45
C GLY A 152 -7.50 12.58 -8.79
N PHE A 153 -6.87 11.58 -9.42
CA PHE A 153 -6.40 11.66 -10.80
C PHE A 153 -7.43 11.04 -11.76
N ASP A 154 -7.28 11.31 -13.05
CA ASP A 154 -8.12 10.71 -14.08
C ASP A 154 -7.84 9.21 -14.21
N LYS A 155 -8.80 8.38 -13.79
CA LYS A 155 -8.69 6.92 -13.78
C LYS A 155 -8.70 6.29 -15.16
N SER A 156 -9.14 7.03 -16.20
CA SER A 156 -9.03 6.57 -17.59
C SER A 156 -7.58 6.38 -18.04
N LEU A 157 -6.62 6.92 -17.26
CA LEU A 157 -5.19 6.71 -17.48
C LEU A 157 -4.71 5.30 -17.03
N ILE A 158 -5.51 4.54 -16.27
CA ILE A 158 -5.10 3.22 -15.79
C ILE A 158 -5.28 2.22 -16.93
N PRO A 159 -4.19 1.65 -17.48
CA PRO A 159 -4.27 0.60 -18.50
C PRO A 159 -4.69 -0.73 -17.87
N VAL A 160 -4.91 -1.75 -18.70
CA VAL A 160 -4.96 -3.13 -18.21
C VAL A 160 -3.58 -3.50 -17.68
N LEU A 161 -3.50 -3.89 -16.41
CA LEU A 161 -2.28 -4.28 -15.72
C LEU A 161 -2.32 -5.77 -15.36
N GLU A 162 -1.19 -6.45 -15.49
CA GLU A 162 -1.01 -7.82 -14.99
C GLU A 162 -0.70 -7.80 -13.48
N LYS A 163 0.04 -6.78 -13.04
CA LYS A 163 0.41 -6.60 -11.64
C LYS A 163 -0.76 -6.03 -10.83
N PRO A 164 -1.10 -6.64 -9.67
CA PRO A 164 -2.15 -6.11 -8.80
C PRO A 164 -1.75 -4.73 -8.27
N TYR A 165 -2.75 -3.86 -8.09
CA TYR A 165 -2.49 -2.50 -7.63
C TYR A 165 -3.50 -2.02 -6.57
N PHE A 166 -3.04 -1.08 -5.76
CA PHE A 166 -3.86 -0.27 -4.88
C PHE A 166 -4.21 1.04 -5.58
N LEU A 167 -5.48 1.43 -5.52
CA LEU A 167 -5.90 2.76 -5.93
C LEU A 167 -5.87 3.69 -4.73
N ALA A 168 -5.21 4.83 -4.85
CA ALA A 168 -5.11 5.86 -3.83
C ALA A 168 -5.32 7.26 -4.43
N GLY A 169 -5.29 8.29 -3.57
CA GLY A 169 -5.47 9.67 -3.97
C GLY A 169 -6.93 10.08 -4.16
N GLY A 170 -7.38 11.01 -3.33
CA GLY A 170 -8.70 11.61 -3.41
C GLY A 170 -9.88 10.68 -3.11
N LEU A 171 -9.64 9.50 -2.52
CA LEU A 171 -10.71 8.62 -2.08
C LEU A 171 -11.36 9.15 -0.80
N SER A 172 -12.69 9.13 -0.77
CA SER A 172 -13.52 9.52 0.36
C SER A 172 -14.73 8.60 0.50
N ALA A 173 -15.47 8.73 1.59
CA ALA A 173 -16.70 7.96 1.80
C ALA A 173 -17.74 8.21 0.70
N GLU A 174 -17.77 9.41 0.13
CA GLU A 174 -18.72 9.82 -0.90
C GLU A 174 -18.40 9.20 -2.27
N ASN A 175 -17.13 8.92 -2.57
CA ASN A 175 -16.70 8.47 -3.90
C ASN A 175 -16.13 7.05 -3.96
N VAL A 176 -15.82 6.41 -2.82
CA VAL A 176 -15.17 5.10 -2.79
C VAL A 176 -16.00 4.03 -3.50
N CYS A 177 -17.33 4.05 -3.38
CA CYS A 177 -18.22 3.07 -4.00
C CYS A 177 -18.15 3.08 -5.55
N GLU A 178 -17.86 4.23 -6.16
CA GLU A 178 -17.68 4.35 -7.62
C GLU A 178 -16.32 3.80 -8.08
N ASN A 179 -15.39 3.66 -7.16
CA ASN A 179 -13.99 3.29 -7.42
C ASN A 179 -13.69 1.81 -7.21
N ILE A 180 -14.63 1.05 -6.68
CA ILE A 180 -14.51 -0.40 -6.41
C ILE A 180 -15.35 -1.26 -7.36
N ARG A 181 -15.82 -0.68 -8.45
CA ARG A 181 -16.61 -1.37 -9.49
C ARG A 181 -15.75 -1.80 -10.65
#